data_0aa843762e3019ab0f4825c3be39714f
#
_entry.id   0aa843762e3019ab0f4825c3be39714f
#
_cell.length_a   1.000
_cell.length_b   1.000
_cell.length_c   1.000
_cell.angle_alpha   90.00
_cell.angle_beta   90.00
_cell.angle_gamma   90.00
#
_symmetry.space_group_name_H-M   'P 1'
#
loop_
_entity.id
_entity.type
_entity.pdbx_description
1 polymer ?
#
loop_
_entity_poly.entity_id
_entity_poly.type
_entity_poly.pdbx_seq_one_letter_code
_entity_poly.pdbx_strand_id
1 'polypeptide(L)'
;MPKTLFDEKGSVGAIHYGHIYTKYNKFVVEPIVKVSYENSSKLKKVKQGDLVIAKTSENLDDVMKTVAYIGIEDAVTGGHAAIFKHKENARYLAYVLNGTNYVRRQKDKLARGVKVIELSISDMEKIKIPLPSIPVQEHIVSILDKFDTLVNDIKNGLPKEIELRQKQYEYFREKLLNFRK
;
A
#
# COMPACT_ATOMS: atom_id res chain seq x y z
N MET A 1 -13.95 -2.81 8.09
CA MET A 1 -14.76 -3.85 8.72
C MET A 1 -14.34 -4.02 10.16
N PRO A 2 -15.24 -4.32 11.10
CA PRO A 2 -14.86 -4.64 12.48
C PRO A 2 -14.14 -5.99 12.57
N LYS A 3 -13.25 -6.14 13.56
CA LYS A 3 -12.51 -7.40 13.79
C LYS A 3 -13.40 -8.58 14.18
N THR A 4 -14.61 -8.30 14.67
CA THR A 4 -15.62 -9.32 15.00
C THR A 4 -16.10 -10.14 13.79
N LEU A 5 -15.84 -9.68 12.57
CA LEU A 5 -16.13 -10.41 11.34
C LEU A 5 -15.01 -11.37 10.92
N PHE A 6 -13.88 -11.38 11.62
CA PHE A 6 -12.78 -12.29 11.31
C PHE A 6 -13.20 -13.71 11.68
N ASP A 7 -12.92 -14.63 10.79
CA ASP A 7 -13.26 -16.03 10.90
C ASP A 7 -12.11 -16.88 10.36
N GLU A 8 -11.47 -17.64 11.24
CA GLU A 8 -10.35 -18.52 10.85
C GLU A 8 -10.78 -19.61 9.87
N LYS A 9 -12.06 -20.02 9.94
CA LYS A 9 -12.67 -20.97 9.00
C LYS A 9 -13.32 -20.30 7.80
N GLY A 10 -13.22 -18.97 7.70
CA GLY A 10 -13.77 -18.19 6.60
C GLY A 10 -13.16 -18.59 5.26
N SER A 11 -13.96 -18.50 4.21
CA SER A 11 -13.55 -18.87 2.85
C SER A 11 -13.02 -17.70 2.02
N VAL A 12 -13.26 -16.45 2.43
CA VAL A 12 -12.92 -15.26 1.65
C VAL A 12 -11.84 -14.46 2.36
N GLY A 13 -10.72 -14.21 1.66
CA GLY A 13 -9.63 -13.39 2.16
C GLY A 13 -10.05 -11.94 2.38
N ALA A 14 -9.60 -11.33 3.49
CA ALA A 14 -10.00 -9.98 3.84
C ALA A 14 -8.80 -9.09 4.21
N ILE A 15 -8.73 -7.91 3.59
CA ILE A 15 -7.69 -6.92 3.85
C ILE A 15 -8.25 -5.89 4.83
N HIS A 16 -7.83 -5.99 6.10
CA HIS A 16 -8.22 -5.03 7.13
C HIS A 16 -7.34 -3.78 7.04
N TYR A 17 -7.95 -2.57 7.13
CA TYR A 17 -7.23 -1.30 7.00
C TYR A 17 -6.04 -1.17 7.96
N GLY A 18 -6.20 -1.61 9.21
CA GLY A 18 -5.13 -1.59 10.20
C GLY A 18 -3.96 -2.52 9.86
N HIS A 19 -4.19 -3.62 9.12
CA HIS A 19 -3.12 -4.50 8.67
C HIS A 19 -2.28 -3.89 7.54
N ILE A 20 -2.83 -2.92 6.80
CA ILE A 20 -2.11 -2.22 5.72
C ILE A 20 -0.85 -1.53 6.27
N TYR A 21 -0.91 -1.00 7.50
CA TYR A 21 0.23 -0.30 8.10
C TYR A 21 0.92 -1.06 9.23
N THR A 22 0.34 -2.18 9.71
CA THR A 22 0.94 -2.95 10.83
C THR A 22 1.48 -4.32 10.43
N LYS A 23 1.00 -4.93 9.34
CA LYS A 23 1.28 -6.33 8.99
C LYS A 23 1.77 -6.51 7.57
N TYR A 24 1.19 -5.77 6.62
CA TYR A 24 1.61 -5.84 5.22
C TYR A 24 2.78 -4.91 4.94
N ASN A 25 3.57 -5.28 3.94
CA ASN A 25 4.54 -4.37 3.36
C ASN A 25 3.86 -3.55 2.23
N LYS A 26 4.28 -3.66 1.00
CA LYS A 26 3.73 -2.93 -0.16
C LYS A 26 2.76 -3.78 -0.97
N PHE A 27 2.84 -5.10 -0.84
CA PHE A 27 2.09 -6.05 -1.65
C PHE A 27 1.38 -7.07 -0.77
N VAL A 28 0.20 -7.51 -1.21
CA VAL A 28 -0.58 -8.57 -0.57
C VAL A 28 -0.83 -9.66 -1.61
N VAL A 29 -0.23 -10.83 -1.40
CA VAL A 29 -0.51 -12.04 -2.17
C VAL A 29 -1.69 -12.76 -1.55
N GLU A 30 -1.61 -12.99 -0.24
CA GLU A 30 -2.64 -13.67 0.53
C GLU A 30 -3.03 -12.81 1.73
N PRO A 31 -4.33 -12.50 1.88
CA PRO A 31 -4.81 -11.77 3.05
C PRO A 31 -4.62 -12.56 4.36
N ILE A 32 -4.12 -11.89 5.39
CA ILE A 32 -3.80 -12.50 6.70
C ILE A 32 -5.06 -12.99 7.42
N VAL A 33 -6.20 -12.37 7.17
CA VAL A 33 -7.47 -12.71 7.80
C VAL A 33 -8.48 -13.12 6.76
N LYS A 34 -9.46 -13.93 7.19
CA LYS A 34 -10.59 -14.38 6.39
C LYS A 34 -11.91 -13.95 7.02
N VAL A 35 -12.95 -13.99 6.24
CA VAL A 35 -14.35 -13.78 6.65
C VAL A 35 -15.22 -14.85 6.03
N SER A 36 -16.39 -15.09 6.61
CA SER A 36 -17.38 -15.99 6.02
C SER A 36 -17.87 -15.45 4.67
N TYR A 37 -18.34 -16.33 3.80
CA TYR A 37 -18.90 -15.94 2.50
C TYR A 37 -20.06 -14.95 2.65
N GLU A 38 -20.96 -15.20 3.65
CA GLU A 38 -22.09 -14.33 3.94
C GLU A 38 -21.64 -12.89 4.29
N ASN A 39 -20.65 -12.77 5.19
CA ASN A 39 -20.11 -11.47 5.59
C ASN A 39 -19.38 -10.77 4.44
N SER A 40 -18.74 -11.53 3.56
CA SER A 40 -18.02 -10.98 2.41
C SER A 40 -18.93 -10.25 1.43
N SER A 41 -20.19 -10.67 1.31
CA SER A 41 -21.18 -10.05 0.40
C SER A 41 -21.46 -8.59 0.73
N LYS A 42 -21.30 -8.18 1.99
CA LYS A 42 -21.53 -6.82 2.50
C LYS A 42 -20.26 -5.94 2.44
N LEU A 43 -19.13 -6.51 2.00
CA LEU A 43 -17.84 -5.83 1.96
C LEU A 43 -17.46 -5.45 0.52
N LYS A 44 -16.51 -4.52 0.41
CA LYS A 44 -16.00 -4.08 -0.89
C LYS A 44 -15.11 -5.16 -1.48
N LYS A 45 -15.36 -5.55 -2.73
CA LYS A 45 -14.57 -6.54 -3.44
C LYS A 45 -13.26 -5.95 -3.95
N VAL A 46 -12.17 -6.67 -3.72
CA VAL A 46 -10.81 -6.36 -4.15
C VAL A 46 -10.38 -7.45 -5.13
N LYS A 47 -9.89 -7.06 -6.28
CA LYS A 47 -9.39 -7.96 -7.34
C LYS A 47 -7.89 -7.81 -7.51
N GLN A 48 -7.28 -8.81 -8.14
CA GLN A 48 -5.88 -8.73 -8.55
C GLN A 48 -5.62 -7.44 -9.34
N GLY A 49 -4.57 -6.72 -8.98
CA GLY A 49 -4.19 -5.43 -9.55
C GLY A 49 -4.83 -4.21 -8.88
N ASP A 50 -5.82 -4.37 -8.00
CA ASP A 50 -6.37 -3.24 -7.26
C ASP A 50 -5.39 -2.74 -6.18
N LEU A 51 -5.43 -1.44 -5.90
CA LEU A 51 -4.78 -0.89 -4.70
C LEU A 51 -5.80 -0.79 -3.56
N VAL A 52 -5.38 -1.18 -2.37
CA VAL A 52 -6.15 -0.99 -1.14
C VAL A 52 -5.44 0.04 -0.27
N ILE A 53 -6.13 1.15 0.02
CA ILE A 53 -5.59 2.35 0.65
C ILE A 53 -6.26 2.54 2.01
N ALA A 54 -5.47 2.67 3.08
CA ALA A 54 -5.97 2.99 4.42
C ALA A 54 -6.43 4.45 4.47
N LYS A 55 -7.75 4.69 4.64
CA LYS A 55 -8.29 6.06 4.72
C LYS A 55 -8.09 6.72 6.07
N THR A 56 -8.03 5.92 7.14
CA THR A 56 -7.98 6.40 8.51
C THR A 56 -6.83 5.77 9.28
N SER A 57 -6.19 6.55 10.14
CA SER A 57 -5.20 6.10 11.11
C SER A 57 -5.13 7.06 12.29
N GLU A 58 -4.53 6.63 13.40
CA GLU A 58 -4.17 7.51 14.52
C GLU A 58 -2.86 8.26 14.27
N ASN A 59 -2.13 7.87 13.23
CA ASN A 59 -0.84 8.45 12.84
C ASN A 59 -0.89 8.98 11.40
N LEU A 60 -0.40 10.20 11.20
CA LEU A 60 -0.33 10.84 9.88
C LEU A 60 0.53 10.05 8.87
N ASP A 61 1.59 9.40 9.35
CA ASP A 61 2.45 8.60 8.46
C ASP A 61 1.73 7.35 7.92
N ASP A 62 0.74 6.84 8.64
CA ASP A 62 0.02 5.61 8.30
C ASP A 62 -1.23 5.87 7.44
N VAL A 63 -1.82 7.08 7.54
CA VAL A 63 -2.95 7.42 6.67
C VAL A 63 -2.50 7.43 5.21
N MET A 64 -3.34 6.92 4.31
CA MET A 64 -3.02 6.71 2.89
C MET A 64 -1.96 5.63 2.61
N LYS A 65 -1.46 4.89 3.60
CA LYS A 65 -0.66 3.70 3.29
C LYS A 65 -1.44 2.78 2.36
N THR A 66 -0.74 2.29 1.36
CA THR A 66 -1.32 1.62 0.19
C THR A 66 -0.65 0.27 0.00
N VAL A 67 -1.45 -0.76 -0.25
CA VAL A 67 -0.95 -2.06 -0.69
C VAL A 67 -1.51 -2.40 -2.07
N ALA A 68 -0.69 -2.98 -2.94
CA ALA A 68 -1.15 -3.58 -4.17
C ALA A 68 -1.58 -5.02 -3.89
N TYR A 69 -2.81 -5.36 -4.25
CA TYR A 69 -3.29 -6.74 -4.18
C TYR A 69 -2.85 -7.50 -5.42
N ILE A 70 -1.98 -8.48 -5.24
CA ILE A 70 -1.42 -9.30 -6.32
C ILE A 70 -1.82 -10.77 -6.21
N GLY A 71 -2.70 -11.12 -5.26
CA GLY A 71 -3.31 -12.43 -5.12
C GLY A 71 -4.25 -12.77 -6.27
N ILE A 72 -4.45 -14.05 -6.54
CA ILE A 72 -5.30 -14.55 -7.64
C ILE A 72 -6.78 -14.59 -7.23
N GLU A 73 -7.04 -14.99 -5.98
CA GLU A 73 -8.39 -15.10 -5.43
C GLU A 73 -8.99 -13.72 -5.14
N ASP A 74 -10.29 -13.55 -5.34
CA ASP A 74 -10.97 -12.32 -4.95
C ASP A 74 -10.89 -12.14 -3.43
N ALA A 75 -10.56 -10.93 -2.99
CA ALA A 75 -10.53 -10.55 -1.57
C ALA A 75 -11.58 -9.47 -1.27
N VAL A 76 -11.73 -9.12 0.00
CA VAL A 76 -12.65 -8.05 0.42
C VAL A 76 -11.98 -7.08 1.40
N THR A 77 -12.53 -5.86 1.48
CA THR A 77 -12.10 -4.87 2.48
C THR A 77 -13.28 -4.06 3.04
N GLY A 78 -13.07 -3.42 4.18
CA GLY A 78 -14.10 -2.65 4.87
C GLY A 78 -14.13 -1.16 4.51
N GLY A 79 -15.02 -0.41 5.18
CA GLY A 79 -15.28 1.01 4.89
C GLY A 79 -14.13 1.97 5.18
N HIS A 80 -13.21 1.63 6.11
CA HIS A 80 -12.02 2.42 6.43
C HIS A 80 -10.88 2.25 5.42
N ALA A 81 -11.07 1.45 4.38
CA ALA A 81 -10.18 1.38 3.23
C ALA A 81 -10.88 1.88 1.97
N ALA A 82 -10.12 2.50 1.07
CA ALA A 82 -10.52 2.78 -0.30
C ALA A 82 -9.93 1.72 -1.22
N ILE A 83 -10.61 1.44 -2.32
CA ILE A 83 -10.10 0.62 -3.42
C ILE A 83 -9.87 1.55 -4.60
N PHE A 84 -8.66 1.56 -5.13
CA PHE A 84 -8.34 2.28 -6.35
C PHE A 84 -8.12 1.30 -7.49
N LYS A 85 -9.04 1.35 -8.46
CA LYS A 85 -9.00 0.57 -9.70
C LYS A 85 -8.33 1.39 -10.79
N HIS A 86 -7.40 0.79 -11.50
CA HIS A 86 -6.59 1.46 -12.52
C HIS A 86 -6.16 0.46 -13.61
N LYS A 87 -5.45 0.97 -14.62
CA LYS A 87 -4.85 0.17 -15.71
C LYS A 87 -3.32 0.18 -15.66
N GLU A 88 -2.74 0.82 -14.66
CA GLU A 88 -1.31 0.98 -14.47
C GLU A 88 -0.70 -0.23 -13.76
N ASN A 89 0.63 -0.28 -13.65
CA ASN A 89 1.28 -1.30 -12.85
C ASN A 89 1.02 -1.06 -11.35
N ALA A 90 0.28 -1.98 -10.70
CA ALA A 90 -0.12 -1.84 -9.30
C ALA A 90 1.07 -1.74 -8.34
N ARG A 91 2.16 -2.48 -8.62
CA ARG A 91 3.38 -2.43 -7.81
C ARG A 91 4.06 -1.06 -7.93
N TYR A 92 4.14 -0.51 -9.14
CA TYR A 92 4.65 0.83 -9.37
C TYR A 92 3.87 1.86 -8.56
N LEU A 93 2.54 1.84 -8.63
CA LEU A 93 1.70 2.76 -7.87
C LEU A 93 1.89 2.61 -6.36
N ALA A 94 1.99 1.38 -5.84
CA ALA A 94 2.25 1.16 -4.42
C ALA A 94 3.60 1.72 -4.00
N TYR A 95 4.65 1.61 -4.82
CA TYR A 95 5.95 2.23 -4.56
C TYR A 95 5.86 3.76 -4.56
N VAL A 96 5.18 4.36 -5.55
CA VAL A 96 5.03 5.81 -5.66
C VAL A 96 4.25 6.38 -4.48
N LEU A 97 3.10 5.78 -4.16
CA LEU A 97 2.19 6.30 -3.13
C LEU A 97 2.76 6.20 -1.72
N ASN A 98 3.54 5.15 -1.42
CA ASN A 98 4.16 4.98 -0.11
C ASN A 98 5.55 5.60 0.00
N GLY A 99 6.25 5.80 -1.12
CA GLY A 99 7.69 5.97 -1.13
C GLY A 99 8.20 7.35 -1.47
N THR A 100 7.34 8.29 -1.90
CA THR A 100 7.83 9.56 -2.41
C THR A 100 7.49 10.75 -1.52
N ASN A 101 8.47 11.63 -1.31
CA ASN A 101 8.29 12.83 -0.51
C ASN A 101 7.27 13.81 -1.11
N TYR A 102 7.12 13.85 -2.43
CA TYR A 102 6.13 14.72 -3.05
C TYR A 102 4.69 14.23 -2.83
N VAL A 103 4.44 12.92 -2.78
CA VAL A 103 3.13 12.37 -2.38
C VAL A 103 2.89 12.64 -0.90
N ARG A 104 3.87 12.39 -0.03
CA ARG A 104 3.78 12.67 1.40
C ARG A 104 3.39 14.14 1.66
N ARG A 105 4.06 15.10 1.02
CA ARG A 105 3.74 16.53 1.18
C ARG A 105 2.32 16.90 0.74
N GLN A 106 1.79 16.26 -0.30
CA GLN A 106 0.42 16.47 -0.75
C GLN A 106 -0.57 15.85 0.25
N LYS A 107 -0.32 14.62 0.66
CA LYS A 107 -1.12 13.92 1.68
C LYS A 107 -1.21 14.72 2.99
N ASP A 108 -0.08 15.19 3.51
CA ASP A 108 -0.01 15.92 4.78
C ASP A 108 -0.83 17.21 4.77
N LYS A 109 -0.97 17.85 3.59
CA LYS A 109 -1.83 19.04 3.42
C LYS A 109 -3.32 18.73 3.35
N LEU A 110 -3.68 17.52 2.95
CA LEU A 110 -5.06 17.11 2.69
C LEU A 110 -5.66 16.30 3.83
N ALA A 111 -4.82 15.62 4.62
CA ALA A 111 -5.26 14.83 5.76
C ALA A 111 -5.85 15.72 6.86
N ARG A 112 -6.92 15.24 7.50
CA ARG A 112 -7.67 15.99 8.52
C ARG A 112 -7.95 15.13 9.74
N GLY A 113 -8.08 15.76 10.90
CA GLY A 113 -8.38 15.11 12.16
C GLY A 113 -7.25 15.26 13.18
N VAL A 114 -7.55 14.99 14.46
CA VAL A 114 -6.59 15.12 15.57
C VAL A 114 -6.32 13.76 16.22
N LYS A 115 -7.36 13.05 16.67
CA LYS A 115 -7.23 11.70 17.26
C LYS A 115 -7.29 10.62 16.21
N VAL A 116 -8.19 10.76 15.26
CA VAL A 116 -8.30 9.92 14.08
C VAL A 116 -8.09 10.80 12.88
N ILE A 117 -7.02 10.55 12.16
CA ILE A 117 -6.66 11.27 10.95
C ILE A 117 -7.33 10.54 9.78
N GLU A 118 -8.01 11.27 8.93
CA GLU A 118 -8.69 10.75 7.75
C GLU A 118 -8.24 11.51 6.50
N LEU A 119 -8.12 10.75 5.40
CA LEU A 119 -8.02 11.30 4.06
C LEU A 119 -9.25 10.83 3.26
N SER A 120 -10.08 11.78 2.86
CA SER A 120 -11.28 11.48 2.07
C SER A 120 -10.91 11.00 0.66
N ILE A 121 -11.82 10.26 0.00
CA ILE A 121 -11.62 9.83 -1.39
C ILE A 121 -11.43 11.04 -2.30
N SER A 122 -12.25 12.08 -2.13
CA SER A 122 -12.15 13.31 -2.92
C SER A 122 -10.84 14.09 -2.70
N ASP A 123 -10.18 13.92 -1.55
CA ASP A 123 -8.86 14.48 -1.32
C ASP A 123 -7.76 13.60 -1.89
N MET A 124 -7.92 12.26 -1.85
CA MET A 124 -7.00 11.33 -2.53
C MET A 124 -6.94 11.58 -4.03
N GLU A 125 -8.06 11.88 -4.68
CA GLU A 125 -8.16 12.19 -6.11
C GLU A 125 -7.40 13.46 -6.53
N LYS A 126 -7.10 14.36 -5.59
CA LYS A 126 -6.29 15.57 -5.84
C LYS A 126 -4.79 15.29 -5.88
N ILE A 127 -4.35 14.14 -5.39
CA ILE A 127 -2.92 13.79 -5.32
C ILE A 127 -2.40 13.49 -6.71
N LYS A 128 -1.43 14.26 -7.13
CA LYS A 128 -0.79 14.11 -8.44
C LYS A 128 0.44 13.21 -8.32
N ILE A 129 0.56 12.24 -9.21
CA ILE A 129 1.68 11.33 -9.32
C ILE A 129 2.19 11.28 -10.77
N PRO A 130 3.49 11.05 -11.00
CA PRO A 130 3.98 10.81 -12.35
C PRO A 130 3.53 9.44 -12.85
N LEU A 131 3.12 9.36 -14.11
CA LEU A 131 2.72 8.14 -14.78
C LEU A 131 3.52 7.99 -16.08
N PRO A 132 4.73 7.40 -16.03
CA PRO A 132 5.45 7.03 -17.24
C PRO A 132 4.74 5.88 -17.98
N SER A 133 5.21 5.52 -19.15
CA SER A 133 4.67 4.39 -19.91
C SER A 133 4.80 3.07 -19.12
N ILE A 134 3.92 2.11 -19.36
CA ILE A 134 3.91 0.81 -18.66
C ILE A 134 5.27 0.11 -18.69
N PRO A 135 6.01 0.02 -19.82
CA PRO A 135 7.36 -0.57 -19.81
C PRO A 135 8.34 0.12 -18.86
N VAL A 136 8.23 1.46 -18.70
CA VAL A 136 9.06 2.21 -17.77
C VAL A 136 8.65 1.92 -16.33
N GLN A 137 7.34 1.81 -16.03
CA GLN A 137 6.85 1.41 -14.72
C GLN A 137 7.37 0.02 -14.33
N GLU A 138 7.31 -0.95 -15.23
CA GLU A 138 7.82 -2.32 -15.03
C GLU A 138 9.33 -2.32 -14.76
N HIS A 139 10.09 -1.55 -15.52
CA HIS A 139 11.53 -1.42 -15.33
C HIS A 139 11.86 -0.85 -13.94
N ILE A 140 11.17 0.22 -13.52
CA ILE A 140 11.34 0.81 -12.19
C ILE A 140 11.01 -0.23 -11.09
N VAL A 141 9.90 -0.95 -11.22
CA VAL A 141 9.49 -1.99 -10.28
C VAL A 141 10.58 -3.08 -10.17
N SER A 142 11.12 -3.53 -11.32
CA SER A 142 12.17 -4.58 -11.32
C SER A 142 13.43 -4.17 -10.55
N ILE A 143 13.79 -2.88 -10.58
CA ILE A 143 14.92 -2.35 -9.81
C ILE A 143 14.57 -2.25 -8.33
N LEU A 144 13.40 -1.68 -8.00
CA LEU A 144 12.98 -1.49 -6.61
C LEU A 144 12.75 -2.83 -5.88
N ASP A 145 12.23 -3.84 -6.56
CA ASP A 145 12.05 -5.19 -6.00
C ASP A 145 13.41 -5.83 -5.65
N LYS A 146 14.43 -5.66 -6.48
CA LYS A 146 15.78 -6.16 -6.17
C LYS A 146 16.35 -5.50 -4.92
N PHE A 147 16.18 -4.18 -4.78
CA PHE A 147 16.61 -3.49 -3.56
C PHE A 147 15.80 -3.92 -2.33
N ASP A 148 14.49 -4.09 -2.47
CA ASP A 148 13.62 -4.53 -1.38
C ASP A 148 14.01 -5.93 -0.89
N THR A 149 14.34 -6.85 -1.80
CA THR A 149 14.88 -8.17 -1.48
C THR A 149 16.21 -8.08 -0.73
N LEU A 150 17.18 -7.32 -1.27
CA LEU A 150 18.48 -7.13 -0.64
C LEU A 150 18.37 -6.56 0.78
N VAL A 151 17.52 -5.55 0.99
CA VAL A 151 17.32 -4.95 2.32
C VAL A 151 16.69 -5.94 3.29
N ASN A 152 15.75 -6.77 2.85
CA ASN A 152 15.09 -7.76 3.71
C ASN A 152 16.00 -8.95 4.05
N ASP A 153 16.82 -9.42 3.10
CA ASP A 153 17.78 -10.51 3.34
C ASP A 153 18.90 -10.09 4.32
N ILE A 154 19.32 -8.82 4.24
CA ILE A 154 20.38 -8.29 5.10
C ILE A 154 19.89 -8.06 6.55
N LYS A 155 18.59 -7.87 6.77
CA LYS A 155 18.01 -7.70 8.12
C LYS A 155 18.35 -8.83 9.10
N ASN A 156 18.80 -9.97 8.62
CA ASN A 156 19.13 -11.13 9.44
C ASN A 156 20.63 -11.22 9.85
N GLY A 157 21.51 -10.31 9.36
CA GLY A 157 22.94 -10.50 9.55
C GLY A 157 23.77 -9.35 10.15
N LEU A 158 23.59 -8.09 9.76
CA LEU A 158 24.53 -7.00 10.10
C LEU A 158 23.84 -5.64 10.30
N PRO A 159 23.57 -5.20 11.52
CA PRO A 159 22.78 -3.97 11.81
C PRO A 159 23.32 -2.68 11.16
N LYS A 160 24.63 -2.49 11.10
CA LYS A 160 25.23 -1.28 10.53
C LYS A 160 25.17 -1.25 8.99
N GLU A 161 25.31 -2.41 8.37
CA GLU A 161 25.16 -2.54 6.92
C GLU A 161 23.70 -2.38 6.51
N ILE A 162 22.76 -2.85 7.32
CA ILE A 162 21.32 -2.63 7.16
C ILE A 162 20.99 -1.14 7.08
N GLU A 163 21.51 -0.34 8.01
CA GLU A 163 21.27 1.11 8.05
C GLU A 163 21.79 1.80 6.78
N LEU A 164 23.01 1.44 6.35
CA LEU A 164 23.62 1.99 5.14
C LEU A 164 22.86 1.60 3.87
N ARG A 165 22.41 0.34 3.77
CA ARG A 165 21.62 -0.16 2.63
C ARG A 165 20.23 0.48 2.62
N GLN A 166 19.63 0.70 3.78
CA GLN A 166 18.34 1.39 3.87
C GLN A 166 18.45 2.83 3.35
N LYS A 167 19.47 3.57 3.75
CA LYS A 167 19.73 4.93 3.25
C LYS A 167 19.96 4.94 1.72
N GLN A 168 20.70 3.97 1.23
CA GLN A 168 20.95 3.81 -0.21
C GLN A 168 19.64 3.50 -0.97
N TYR A 169 18.82 2.60 -0.45
CA TYR A 169 17.51 2.29 -1.01
C TYR A 169 16.59 3.51 -1.07
N GLU A 170 16.50 4.28 0.02
CA GLU A 170 15.68 5.49 0.09
C GLU A 170 16.15 6.54 -0.92
N TYR A 171 17.46 6.72 -1.05
CA TYR A 171 18.04 7.63 -2.04
C TYR A 171 17.69 7.22 -3.48
N PHE A 172 17.90 5.96 -3.85
CA PHE A 172 17.60 5.50 -5.20
C PHE A 172 16.11 5.46 -5.49
N ARG A 173 15.28 5.08 -4.50
CA ARG A 173 13.83 5.13 -4.63
C ARG A 173 13.35 6.55 -4.93
N GLU A 174 13.80 7.53 -4.15
CA GLU A 174 13.46 8.94 -4.37
C GLU A 174 13.92 9.42 -5.74
N LYS A 175 15.13 9.07 -6.14
CA LYS A 175 15.69 9.44 -7.45
C LYS A 175 14.95 8.82 -8.62
N LEU A 176 14.56 7.55 -8.52
CA LEU A 176 13.81 6.83 -9.56
C LEU A 176 12.35 7.28 -9.67
N LEU A 177 11.75 7.69 -8.56
CA LEU A 177 10.34 8.09 -8.52
C LEU A 177 10.12 9.61 -8.53
N ASN A 178 11.18 10.41 -8.49
CA ASN A 178 11.10 11.86 -8.55
C ASN A 178 11.34 12.33 -9.99
N PHE A 179 10.31 12.28 -10.80
CA PHE A 179 10.33 12.79 -12.16
C PHE A 179 10.32 14.33 -12.11
N ARG A 180 11.41 14.98 -12.46
CA ARG A 180 11.40 16.41 -12.74
C ARG A 180 10.60 16.65 -14.01
N LYS A 181 9.65 17.58 -13.95
CA LYS A 181 9.02 18.18 -15.13
C LYS A 181 10.06 18.99 -15.91
#